data_3f68ad782a9ea7578b14862134b44429
#
_entry.id   3f68ad782a9ea7578b14862134b44429
#
_cell.length_a   1.000
_cell.length_b   1.000
_cell.length_c   1.000
_cell.angle_alpha   90.00
_cell.angle_beta   90.00
_cell.angle_gamma   90.00
#
_symmetry.space_group_name_H-M   'P 1'
#
loop_
_entity.id
_entity.type
_entity.pdbx_description
1 polymer ?
#
loop_
_entity_poly.entity_id
_entity_poly.type
_entity_poly.pdbx_seq_one_letter_code
_entity_poly.pdbx_strand_id
1 'polypeptide(L)'
;MFKAPFSFSGRITRTEFFLSGLISFIVYAMGLGILLGVRDAAPVGVLVIIPVIWFALAQGWKRSHDAGWHGVIVMIPYVNFVLLFVSGDKETNQYGPNPRMGASQPAPPEPSQPTYTPPPLPEAWERARQSDEPKFRTISFKCGACGAQNANVEYQGTACCQFCGAPKD
;
A
#
# COMPACT_ATOMS: atom_id res chain seq x y z
N MET A 1 0.68 -7.94 -16.49
CA MET A 1 1.41 -9.12 -16.08
C MET A 1 2.41 -8.69 -15.01
N PHE A 2 2.51 -9.36 -13.88
CA PHE A 2 3.38 -9.07 -12.71
C PHE A 2 3.40 -7.62 -12.18
N LYS A 3 2.23 -7.08 -11.86
CA LYS A 3 2.17 -5.81 -11.11
C LYS A 3 2.81 -5.99 -9.74
N ALA A 4 3.84 -5.18 -9.43
CA ALA A 4 4.60 -5.22 -8.17
C ALA A 4 5.04 -6.66 -7.75
N PRO A 5 5.99 -7.30 -8.45
CA PRO A 5 6.29 -8.74 -8.32
C PRO A 5 6.76 -9.18 -6.93
N PHE A 6 7.37 -8.30 -6.16
CA PHE A 6 7.88 -8.57 -4.80
C PHE A 6 6.94 -8.10 -3.68
N SER A 7 5.81 -7.49 -4.01
CA SER A 7 4.80 -7.05 -3.04
C SER A 7 3.87 -8.19 -2.66
N PHE A 8 3.44 -8.23 -1.42
CA PHE A 8 2.44 -9.16 -0.89
C PHE A 8 0.99 -8.69 -1.09
N SER A 9 0.79 -7.45 -1.55
CA SER A 9 -0.54 -6.86 -1.76
C SER A 9 -1.10 -7.16 -3.14
N GLY A 10 -2.43 -7.27 -3.23
CA GLY A 10 -3.16 -7.49 -4.47
C GLY A 10 -3.53 -8.94 -4.71
N ARG A 11 -4.02 -9.21 -5.91
CA ARG A 11 -4.52 -10.51 -6.37
C ARG A 11 -3.89 -10.88 -7.70
N ILE A 12 -3.70 -12.17 -7.96
CA ILE A 12 -3.18 -12.68 -9.24
C ILE A 12 -4.04 -13.83 -9.76
N THR A 13 -4.04 -14.01 -11.08
CA THR A 13 -4.73 -15.12 -11.73
C THR A 13 -3.98 -16.44 -11.55
N ARG A 14 -4.67 -17.57 -11.81
CA ARG A 14 -4.04 -18.92 -11.78
C ARG A 14 -2.89 -19.01 -12.76
N THR A 15 -3.06 -18.46 -13.97
CA THR A 15 -2.04 -18.50 -15.03
C THR A 15 -0.79 -17.73 -14.63
N GLU A 16 -0.96 -16.55 -14.03
CA GLU A 16 0.17 -15.76 -13.51
C GLU A 16 0.88 -16.49 -12.37
N PHE A 17 0.11 -17.11 -11.46
CA PHE A 17 0.67 -17.90 -10.36
C PHE A 17 1.44 -19.12 -10.87
N PHE A 18 0.87 -19.88 -11.82
CA PHE A 18 1.54 -21.05 -12.42
C PHE A 18 2.84 -20.65 -13.13
N LEU A 19 2.78 -19.59 -13.95
CA LEU A 19 3.95 -19.11 -14.69
C LEU A 19 5.04 -18.59 -13.75
N SER A 20 4.66 -17.85 -12.70
CA SER A 20 5.62 -17.38 -11.70
C SER A 20 6.25 -18.53 -10.92
N GLY A 21 5.47 -19.58 -10.62
CA GLY A 21 5.95 -20.80 -9.98
C GLY A 21 6.96 -21.55 -10.84
N LEU A 22 6.68 -21.68 -12.15
CA LEU A 22 7.60 -22.31 -13.10
C LEU A 22 8.92 -21.55 -13.22
N ILE A 23 8.85 -20.22 -13.35
CA ILE A 23 10.05 -19.36 -13.40
C ILE A 23 10.84 -19.50 -12.10
N SER A 24 10.17 -19.43 -10.95
CA SER A 24 10.81 -19.57 -9.64
C SER A 24 11.48 -20.92 -9.48
N PHE A 25 10.85 -22.00 -9.94
CA PHE A 25 11.41 -23.35 -9.88
C PHE A 25 12.69 -23.47 -10.71
N ILE A 26 12.69 -22.94 -11.95
CA ILE A 26 13.86 -22.98 -12.82
C ILE A 26 15.04 -22.21 -12.19
N VAL A 27 14.79 -20.99 -11.74
CA VAL A 27 15.84 -20.14 -11.16
C VAL A 27 16.33 -20.71 -9.84
N TYR A 28 15.43 -21.27 -9.01
CA TYR A 28 15.80 -21.98 -7.78
C TYR A 28 16.69 -23.18 -8.05
N ALA A 29 16.34 -24.03 -9.04
CA ALA A 29 17.13 -25.19 -9.43
C ALA A 29 18.53 -24.79 -9.94
N MET A 30 18.63 -23.70 -10.71
CA MET A 30 19.91 -23.15 -11.13
C MET A 30 20.74 -22.66 -9.93
N GLY A 31 20.14 -21.89 -9.01
CA GLY A 31 20.80 -21.42 -7.80
C GLY A 31 21.29 -22.56 -6.92
N LEU A 32 20.48 -23.62 -6.77
CA LEU A 32 20.84 -24.82 -6.03
C LEU A 32 21.98 -25.58 -6.72
N GLY A 33 21.95 -25.69 -8.05
CA GLY A 33 23.03 -26.28 -8.83
C GLY A 33 24.38 -25.58 -8.63
N ILE A 34 24.36 -24.23 -8.61
CA ILE A 34 25.56 -23.43 -8.33
C ILE A 34 26.02 -23.65 -6.89
N LEU A 35 25.08 -23.63 -5.93
CA LEU A 35 25.38 -23.80 -4.51
C LEU A 35 26.06 -25.12 -4.19
N LEU A 36 25.60 -26.21 -4.81
CA LEU A 36 26.08 -27.58 -4.54
C LEU A 36 27.22 -28.01 -5.46
N GLY A 37 27.25 -27.47 -6.70
CA GLY A 37 28.20 -27.93 -7.73
C GLY A 37 29.55 -27.21 -7.72
N VAL A 38 29.60 -25.98 -7.28
CA VAL A 38 30.81 -25.14 -7.33
C VAL A 38 31.08 -24.50 -5.97
N ARG A 39 32.04 -25.02 -5.23
CA ARG A 39 32.36 -24.57 -3.86
C ARG A 39 32.66 -23.06 -3.79
N ASP A 40 33.46 -22.53 -4.72
CA ASP A 40 33.84 -21.12 -4.73
C ASP A 40 32.73 -20.20 -5.16
N ALA A 41 31.68 -20.71 -5.84
CA ALA A 41 30.51 -19.99 -6.28
C ALA A 41 29.30 -20.16 -5.34
N ALA A 42 29.45 -20.88 -4.22
CA ALA A 42 28.36 -21.08 -3.26
C ALA A 42 27.69 -19.77 -2.79
N PRO A 43 28.41 -18.66 -2.51
CA PRO A 43 27.78 -17.38 -2.17
C PRO A 43 26.84 -16.85 -3.26
N VAL A 44 27.20 -17.07 -4.54
CA VAL A 44 26.37 -16.66 -5.68
C VAL A 44 25.08 -17.47 -5.70
N GLY A 45 25.15 -18.79 -5.45
CA GLY A 45 23.96 -19.64 -5.34
C GLY A 45 22.98 -19.13 -4.27
N VAL A 46 23.48 -18.78 -3.09
CA VAL A 46 22.67 -18.20 -2.01
C VAL A 46 22.03 -16.86 -2.42
N LEU A 47 22.82 -15.99 -3.08
CA LEU A 47 22.34 -14.69 -3.54
C LEU A 47 21.20 -14.82 -4.56
N VAL A 48 21.18 -15.88 -5.35
CA VAL A 48 20.09 -16.17 -6.30
C VAL A 48 18.87 -16.77 -5.59
N ILE A 49 19.07 -17.68 -4.65
CA ILE A 49 17.99 -18.43 -3.98
C ILE A 49 17.13 -17.53 -3.11
N ILE A 50 17.72 -16.60 -2.34
CA ILE A 50 16.98 -15.74 -1.41
C ILE A 50 15.90 -14.88 -2.12
N PRO A 51 16.22 -14.10 -3.19
CA PRO A 51 15.21 -13.33 -3.91
C PRO A 51 14.14 -14.20 -4.57
N VAL A 52 14.49 -15.42 -5.02
CA VAL A 52 13.53 -16.33 -5.64
C VAL A 52 12.53 -16.85 -4.63
N ILE A 53 12.98 -17.23 -3.44
CA ILE A 53 12.08 -17.65 -2.35
C ILE A 53 11.14 -16.51 -1.99
N TRP A 54 11.66 -15.28 -1.83
CA TRP A 54 10.86 -14.10 -1.54
C TRP A 54 9.80 -13.85 -2.63
N PHE A 55 10.20 -13.92 -3.89
CA PHE A 55 9.29 -13.77 -5.02
C PHE A 55 8.20 -14.86 -5.03
N ALA A 56 8.57 -16.13 -4.83
CA ALA A 56 7.62 -17.25 -4.79
C ALA A 56 6.58 -17.08 -3.65
N LEU A 57 7.03 -16.65 -2.47
CA LEU A 57 6.15 -16.34 -1.35
C LEU A 57 5.19 -15.19 -1.68
N ALA A 58 5.70 -14.11 -2.28
CA ALA A 58 4.86 -12.96 -2.67
C ALA A 58 3.79 -13.35 -3.69
N GLN A 59 4.11 -14.20 -4.66
CA GLN A 59 3.13 -14.69 -5.63
C GLN A 59 2.10 -15.63 -4.99
N GLY A 60 2.52 -16.54 -4.13
CA GLY A 60 1.63 -17.40 -3.36
C GLY A 60 0.66 -16.59 -2.49
N TRP A 61 1.17 -15.57 -1.82
CA TRP A 61 0.37 -14.67 -0.99
C TRP A 61 -0.75 -13.99 -1.76
N LYS A 62 -0.42 -13.40 -2.92
CA LYS A 62 -1.42 -12.79 -3.82
C LYS A 62 -2.43 -13.80 -4.34
N ARG A 63 -2.00 -15.03 -4.57
CA ARG A 63 -2.90 -16.08 -5.03
C ARG A 63 -3.86 -16.53 -3.92
N SER A 64 -3.40 -16.59 -2.66
CA SER A 64 -4.28 -16.81 -1.50
C SER A 64 -5.32 -15.71 -1.39
N HIS A 65 -4.92 -14.46 -1.57
CA HIS A 65 -5.82 -13.31 -1.58
C HIS A 65 -6.87 -13.39 -2.70
N ASP A 66 -6.51 -13.94 -3.87
CA ASP A 66 -7.47 -14.16 -4.96
C ASP A 66 -8.52 -15.22 -4.62
N ALA A 67 -8.18 -16.18 -3.77
CA ALA A 67 -9.10 -17.18 -3.24
C ALA A 67 -9.87 -16.72 -1.97
N GLY A 68 -9.71 -15.45 -1.55
CA GLY A 68 -10.32 -14.93 -0.33
C GLY A 68 -9.66 -15.42 0.97
N TRP A 69 -8.52 -16.09 0.88
CA TRP A 69 -7.81 -16.67 2.02
C TRP A 69 -6.69 -15.75 2.53
N HIS A 70 -6.35 -15.92 3.80
CA HIS A 70 -5.20 -15.24 4.39
C HIS A 70 -3.89 -15.72 3.75
N GLY A 71 -3.00 -14.78 3.42
CA GLY A 71 -1.71 -15.08 2.77
C GLY A 71 -0.81 -16.03 3.55
N VAL A 72 -0.90 -16.01 4.89
CA VAL A 72 -0.05 -16.85 5.77
C VAL A 72 -0.16 -18.36 5.49
N ILE A 73 -1.28 -18.81 4.92
CA ILE A 73 -1.47 -20.23 4.57
C ILE A 73 -0.48 -20.75 3.53
N VAL A 74 0.15 -19.85 2.77
CA VAL A 74 1.20 -20.18 1.80
C VAL A 74 2.44 -20.81 2.45
N MET A 75 2.63 -20.59 3.76
CA MET A 75 3.68 -21.25 4.53
C MET A 75 3.50 -22.78 4.59
N ILE A 76 2.28 -23.26 4.33
CA ILE A 76 1.99 -24.69 4.25
C ILE A 76 2.25 -25.15 2.82
N PRO A 77 3.26 -26.00 2.55
CA PRO A 77 3.70 -26.37 1.19
C PRO A 77 2.57 -26.92 0.30
N TYR A 78 1.69 -27.73 0.88
CA TYR A 78 0.56 -28.35 0.15
C TYR A 78 -0.45 -27.33 -0.36
N VAL A 79 -0.61 -26.21 0.33
CA VAL A 79 -1.55 -25.15 -0.04
C VAL A 79 -1.15 -24.52 -1.36
N ASN A 80 0.14 -24.35 -1.63
CA ASN A 80 0.61 -23.82 -2.90
C ASN A 80 0.16 -24.69 -4.10
N PHE A 81 0.12 -26.00 -3.91
CA PHE A 81 -0.42 -26.91 -4.93
C PHE A 81 -1.93 -26.78 -5.06
N VAL A 82 -2.66 -26.73 -3.95
CA VAL A 82 -4.11 -26.55 -3.92
C VAL A 82 -4.50 -25.22 -4.59
N LEU A 83 -3.77 -24.15 -4.36
CA LEU A 83 -4.01 -22.84 -4.94
C LEU A 83 -3.98 -22.80 -6.48
N LEU A 84 -3.35 -23.78 -7.14
CA LEU A 84 -3.41 -23.90 -8.60
C LEU A 84 -4.83 -24.27 -9.08
N PHE A 85 -5.56 -25.05 -8.29
CA PHE A 85 -6.88 -25.58 -8.67
C PHE A 85 -8.04 -24.76 -8.09
N VAL A 86 -7.87 -24.14 -6.94
CA VAL A 86 -8.92 -23.34 -6.30
C VAL A 86 -9.34 -22.19 -7.20
N SER A 87 -10.64 -21.96 -7.34
CA SER A 87 -11.16 -20.80 -8.05
C SER A 87 -10.90 -19.54 -7.23
N GLY A 88 -10.45 -18.48 -7.88
CA GLY A 88 -10.44 -17.15 -7.26
C GLY A 88 -11.84 -16.57 -7.19
N ASP A 89 -12.04 -15.63 -6.28
CA ASP A 89 -13.28 -14.89 -6.12
C ASP A 89 -13.63 -14.14 -7.40
N LYS A 90 -14.91 -14.25 -7.81
CA LYS A 90 -15.41 -13.58 -9.01
C LYS A 90 -15.62 -12.09 -8.81
N GLU A 91 -15.83 -11.69 -7.57
CA GLU A 91 -16.13 -10.32 -7.17
C GLU A 91 -14.89 -9.64 -6.58
N THR A 92 -15.03 -8.36 -6.31
CA THR A 92 -14.05 -7.61 -5.50
C THR A 92 -14.11 -8.13 -4.06
N ASN A 93 -12.95 -8.42 -3.49
CA ASN A 93 -12.84 -8.81 -2.08
C ASN A 93 -11.96 -7.81 -1.31
N GLN A 94 -11.74 -8.07 -0.01
CA GLN A 94 -10.96 -7.21 0.87
C GLN A 94 -9.50 -6.96 0.39
N TYR A 95 -8.99 -7.75 -0.55
CA TYR A 95 -7.63 -7.65 -1.09
C TYR A 95 -7.57 -6.91 -2.44
N GLY A 96 -8.72 -6.53 -2.99
CA GLY A 96 -8.80 -5.74 -4.20
C GLY A 96 -9.73 -6.29 -5.28
N PRO A 97 -9.79 -5.59 -6.44
CA PRO A 97 -10.65 -5.98 -7.55
C PRO A 97 -10.20 -7.29 -8.20
N ASN A 98 -11.14 -7.97 -8.85
CA ASN A 98 -10.85 -9.21 -9.57
C ASN A 98 -9.85 -8.96 -10.72
N PRO A 99 -8.71 -9.63 -10.74
CA PRO A 99 -7.68 -9.42 -11.77
C PRO A 99 -8.13 -9.82 -13.19
N ARG A 100 -9.23 -10.58 -13.33
CA ARG A 100 -9.78 -11.00 -14.63
C ARG A 100 -10.73 -9.98 -15.23
N MET A 101 -11.30 -9.12 -14.40
CA MET A 101 -12.23 -8.09 -14.85
C MET A 101 -11.47 -6.82 -15.19
N GLY A 102 -10.55 -6.69 -16.04
CA GLY A 102 -9.82 -5.51 -16.50
C GLY A 102 -10.11 -4.17 -15.78
N ALA A 103 -9.40 -3.11 -16.09
CA ALA A 103 -9.52 -1.79 -15.45
C ALA A 103 -10.90 -1.07 -15.58
N SER A 104 -11.91 -1.78 -16.07
CA SER A 104 -13.27 -1.28 -16.31
C SER A 104 -14.21 -1.37 -15.11
N GLN A 105 -13.80 -1.99 -13.99
CA GLN A 105 -14.60 -1.87 -12.79
C GLN A 105 -14.34 -0.50 -12.14
N PRO A 106 -15.40 0.29 -11.91
CA PRO A 106 -15.30 1.40 -10.99
C PRO A 106 -14.70 0.87 -9.70
N ALA A 107 -13.80 1.65 -9.09
CA ALA A 107 -13.33 1.35 -7.74
C ALA A 107 -14.56 0.92 -6.91
N PRO A 108 -14.45 -0.13 -6.05
CA PRO A 108 -15.53 -0.46 -5.13
C PRO A 108 -15.97 0.85 -4.49
N PRO A 109 -17.26 1.09 -4.31
CA PRO A 109 -17.65 2.26 -3.55
C PRO A 109 -16.85 2.18 -2.25
N GLU A 110 -16.02 3.17 -2.05
CA GLU A 110 -15.31 3.35 -0.79
C GLU A 110 -16.35 3.07 0.29
N PRO A 111 -16.07 2.17 1.27
CA PRO A 111 -17.09 1.83 2.26
C PRO A 111 -17.65 3.16 2.71
N SER A 112 -18.92 3.39 2.38
CA SER A 112 -19.56 4.68 2.62
C SER A 112 -19.33 4.94 4.09
N GLN A 113 -18.34 5.81 4.37
CA GLN A 113 -18.18 6.32 5.73
C GLN A 113 -19.59 6.76 6.09
N PRO A 114 -20.17 6.25 7.16
CA PRO A 114 -21.50 6.65 7.54
C PRO A 114 -21.47 8.16 7.44
N THR A 115 -22.27 8.71 6.51
CA THR A 115 -22.34 10.15 6.31
C THR A 115 -22.84 10.66 7.65
N TYR A 116 -21.89 11.02 8.52
CA TYR A 116 -22.21 11.64 9.78
C TYR A 116 -22.83 13.00 9.38
N THR A 117 -24.13 13.01 9.28
CA THR A 117 -24.89 14.25 9.26
C THR A 117 -24.86 14.73 10.72
N PRO A 118 -24.03 15.72 11.05
CA PRO A 118 -24.02 16.22 12.41
C PRO A 118 -25.45 16.68 12.72
N PRO A 119 -25.97 16.44 13.92
CA PRO A 119 -27.28 16.94 14.32
C PRO A 119 -27.29 18.44 14.08
N PRO A 120 -28.43 18.99 13.67
CA PRO A 120 -28.54 20.43 13.44
C PRO A 120 -28.04 21.15 14.69
N LEU A 121 -27.05 22.00 14.51
CA LEU A 121 -26.46 22.77 15.60
C LEU A 121 -27.56 23.64 16.20
N PRO A 122 -27.67 23.77 17.53
CA PRO A 122 -28.58 24.69 18.15
C PRO A 122 -28.38 26.09 17.53
N GLU A 123 -29.44 26.82 17.22
CA GLU A 123 -29.38 28.14 16.58
C GLU A 123 -28.47 29.14 17.31
N ALA A 124 -28.25 28.92 18.61
CA ALA A 124 -27.29 29.69 19.40
C ALA A 124 -25.84 29.54 18.89
N TRP A 125 -25.46 28.36 18.43
CA TRP A 125 -24.12 28.08 17.89
C TRP A 125 -23.93 28.64 16.46
N GLU A 126 -25.00 28.66 15.66
CA GLU A 126 -24.98 29.30 14.34
C GLU A 126 -24.79 30.81 14.46
N ARG A 127 -25.46 31.45 15.42
CA ARG A 127 -25.25 32.84 15.73
C ARG A 127 -23.84 33.14 16.24
N ALA A 128 -23.29 32.27 17.09
CA ALA A 128 -21.93 32.43 17.58
C ALA A 128 -20.89 32.24 16.45
N ARG A 129 -21.15 31.32 15.51
CA ARG A 129 -20.27 31.09 14.34
C ARG A 129 -20.28 32.29 13.38
N GLN A 130 -21.40 32.98 13.25
CA GLN A 130 -21.52 34.18 12.39
C GLN A 130 -20.89 35.42 13.04
N SER A 131 -20.83 35.51 14.38
CA SER A 131 -20.24 36.63 15.10
C SER A 131 -18.72 36.53 15.28
N ASP A 132 -18.18 35.31 15.22
CA ASP A 132 -16.78 35.03 15.50
C ASP A 132 -16.17 34.24 14.31
N GLU A 133 -16.21 34.87 13.12
CA GLU A 133 -15.41 34.37 12.00
C GLU A 133 -13.92 34.50 12.41
N PRO A 134 -13.23 33.40 12.71
CA PRO A 134 -11.82 33.49 13.01
C PRO A 134 -11.16 34.07 11.75
N LYS A 135 -10.66 35.28 11.82
CA LYS A 135 -9.96 35.94 10.73
C LYS A 135 -8.63 35.25 10.48
N PHE A 136 -8.70 34.05 9.90
CA PHE A 136 -7.52 33.37 9.37
C PHE A 136 -7.11 34.07 8.09
N ARG A 137 -5.99 34.77 8.13
CA ARG A 137 -5.40 35.38 6.94
C ARG A 137 -4.12 34.59 6.60
N THR A 138 -4.07 34.07 5.39
CA THR A 138 -2.80 33.50 4.89
C THR A 138 -1.84 34.67 4.61
N ILE A 139 -0.73 34.68 5.28
CA ILE A 139 0.33 35.69 5.12
C ILE A 139 1.62 35.02 4.71
N SER A 140 2.40 35.68 3.86
CA SER A 140 3.77 35.33 3.57
C SER A 140 4.72 36.35 4.20
N PHE A 141 5.69 35.88 4.98
CA PHE A 141 6.68 36.77 5.59
C PHE A 141 8.06 36.09 5.64
N LYS A 142 9.10 36.92 5.70
CA LYS A 142 10.47 36.47 5.94
C LYS A 142 10.76 36.58 7.42
N CYS A 143 11.13 35.45 8.05
CA CYS A 143 11.46 35.43 9.47
C CYS A 143 12.73 36.26 9.76
N GLY A 144 12.66 37.21 10.69
CA GLY A 144 13.80 38.00 11.10
C GLY A 144 14.90 37.19 11.82
N ALA A 145 14.49 36.13 12.54
CA ALA A 145 15.40 35.30 13.32
C ALA A 145 16.19 34.29 12.48
N CYS A 146 15.57 33.56 11.53
CA CYS A 146 16.23 32.54 10.73
C CYS A 146 16.31 32.82 9.24
N GLY A 147 15.71 33.92 8.75
CA GLY A 147 15.75 34.33 7.35
C GLY A 147 14.85 33.52 6.41
N ALA A 148 14.16 32.50 6.90
CA ALA A 148 13.33 31.61 6.09
C ALA A 148 12.07 32.34 5.59
N GLN A 149 11.66 32.05 4.35
CA GLN A 149 10.37 32.46 3.82
C GLN A 149 9.25 31.55 4.35
N ASN A 150 8.23 32.13 4.92
CA ASN A 150 7.07 31.43 5.49
C ASN A 150 5.80 31.79 4.73
N ALA A 151 4.96 30.80 4.45
CA ALA A 151 3.56 30.97 4.08
C ALA A 151 2.74 30.35 5.21
N ASN A 152 2.24 31.15 6.13
CA ASN A 152 1.57 30.68 7.33
C ASN A 152 0.21 31.34 7.52
N VAL A 153 -0.56 30.80 8.43
CA VAL A 153 -1.88 31.33 8.80
C VAL A 153 -1.72 32.21 10.03
N GLU A 154 -2.14 33.47 9.89
CA GLU A 154 -2.23 34.40 11.00
C GLU A 154 -3.56 34.21 11.72
N TYR A 155 -3.52 34.01 13.01
CA TYR A 155 -4.68 33.93 13.88
C TYR A 155 -4.65 35.08 14.88
N GLN A 156 -5.67 35.92 14.86
CA GLN A 156 -5.79 37.11 15.76
C GLN A 156 -4.53 38.03 15.77
N GLY A 157 -3.89 38.17 14.61
CA GLY A 157 -2.68 39.02 14.50
C GLY A 157 -1.39 38.35 14.91
N THR A 158 -1.41 37.06 15.29
CA THR A 158 -0.22 36.33 15.68
C THR A 158 0.11 35.29 14.64
N ALA A 159 1.33 35.31 14.12
CA ALA A 159 1.89 34.26 13.26
C ALA A 159 3.29 33.87 13.78
N CYS A 160 3.61 32.59 13.68
CA CYS A 160 4.94 32.08 14.08
C CYS A 160 5.65 31.49 12.88
N CYS A 161 6.97 31.57 12.89
CA CYS A 161 7.78 30.90 11.89
C CYS A 161 7.67 29.38 12.02
N GLN A 162 7.33 28.68 10.94
CA GLN A 162 7.20 27.22 10.94
C GLN A 162 8.52 26.47 11.07
N PHE A 163 9.66 27.14 10.91
CA PHE A 163 11.01 26.54 10.99
C PHE A 163 11.68 26.73 12.34
N CYS A 164 11.54 27.89 12.97
CA CYS A 164 12.20 28.19 14.25
C CYS A 164 11.25 28.54 15.38
N GLY A 165 9.95 28.64 15.12
CA GLY A 165 8.93 28.96 16.11
C GLY A 165 8.93 30.43 16.56
N ALA A 166 9.83 31.29 16.06
CA ALA A 166 9.84 32.71 16.42
C ALA A 166 8.58 33.41 15.96
N PRO A 167 7.99 34.30 16.79
CA PRO A 167 6.83 35.09 16.38
C PRO A 167 7.22 36.05 15.25
N LYS A 168 6.23 36.44 14.46
CA LYS A 168 6.38 37.51 13.47
C LYS A 168 6.45 38.85 14.22
N ASP A 169 7.52 39.57 13.99
CA ASP A 169 7.66 41.00 14.41
C ASP A 169 6.81 41.92 13.54
#